data_750270800237ebde73e56c6ddd13276f
#
_entry.id   750270800237ebde73e56c6ddd13276f
#
_cell.length_a   1.000
_cell.length_b   1.000
_cell.length_c   1.000
_cell.angle_alpha   90.00
_cell.angle_beta   90.00
_cell.angle_gamma   90.00
#
_symmetry.space_group_name_H-M   'P 1'
#
loop_
_entity.id
_entity.type
_entity.pdbx_description
1 polymer ?
#
loop_
_entity_poly.entity_id
_entity_poly.type
_entity_poly.pdbx_seq_one_letter_code
_entity_poly.pdbx_strand_id
1 'polypeptide(L)'
;MFVLKFKMEIQVSYTKLVAAEEIRSLRHKMLRQGQDFSTTSYDRDNEKNTFHLGVFLENNIVSCSTFYPEQTDKIPSKNAYRLRGMATDSSYLRKGYGDQIMQEAFQILKSKECDLLWCNARLIAVPFYQSVGFQEVGELFDIPEIGPHYYMYKRIK
;
A
#
# COMPACT_ATOMS: atom_id res chain seq x y z
N MET A 1 33.06 36.87 -7.26
CA MET A 1 31.72 36.53 -6.73
C MET A 1 31.38 35.11 -7.18
N PHE A 2 31.46 34.14 -6.29
CA PHE A 2 31.11 32.75 -6.59
C PHE A 2 29.57 32.60 -6.49
N VAL A 3 28.93 32.42 -7.64
CA VAL A 3 27.53 32.00 -7.67
C VAL A 3 27.49 30.49 -7.46
N LEU A 4 27.21 30.04 -6.24
CA LEU A 4 26.84 28.65 -5.98
C LEU A 4 25.54 28.35 -6.76
N LYS A 5 25.67 27.76 -7.93
CA LYS A 5 24.56 27.10 -8.61
C LYS A 5 24.23 25.86 -7.80
N PHE A 6 23.23 25.95 -6.93
CA PHE A 6 22.56 24.75 -6.42
C PHE A 6 21.91 24.07 -7.63
N LYS A 7 22.52 23.02 -8.13
CA LYS A 7 21.83 22.03 -8.97
C LYS A 7 20.83 21.36 -8.05
N MET A 8 19.58 21.75 -8.14
CA MET A 8 18.50 20.91 -7.62
C MET A 8 18.52 19.63 -8.47
N GLU A 9 19.07 18.55 -7.94
CA GLU A 9 18.91 17.23 -8.52
C GLU A 9 17.45 16.83 -8.30
N ILE A 10 16.65 16.81 -9.38
CA ILE A 10 15.30 16.30 -9.36
C ILE A 10 15.43 14.78 -9.24
N GLN A 11 15.11 14.24 -8.06
CA GLN A 11 15.00 12.80 -7.87
C GLN A 11 13.76 12.30 -8.61
N VAL A 12 13.97 11.45 -9.62
CA VAL A 12 12.89 10.81 -10.37
C VAL A 12 12.48 9.53 -9.66
N SER A 13 11.21 9.45 -9.26
CA SER A 13 10.62 8.23 -8.73
C SER A 13 9.99 7.40 -9.84
N TYR A 14 9.94 6.10 -9.66
CA TYR A 14 9.22 5.19 -10.54
C TYR A 14 8.57 4.06 -9.74
N THR A 15 7.44 3.57 -10.24
CA THR A 15 6.69 2.46 -9.67
C THR A 15 6.86 1.23 -10.52
N LYS A 16 7.09 0.07 -9.90
CA LYS A 16 7.09 -1.20 -10.62
C LYS A 16 6.57 -2.36 -9.78
N LEU A 17 6.19 -3.43 -10.45
CA LEU A 17 5.93 -4.72 -9.83
C LEU A 17 7.22 -5.27 -9.22
N VAL A 18 7.10 -5.79 -8.00
CA VAL A 18 8.22 -6.34 -7.23
C VAL A 18 7.86 -7.70 -6.65
N ALA A 19 8.88 -8.47 -6.24
CA ALA A 19 8.68 -9.68 -5.47
C ALA A 19 8.44 -9.34 -3.99
N ALA A 20 7.80 -10.26 -3.26
CA ALA A 20 7.52 -10.07 -1.83
C ALA A 20 8.80 -9.83 -1.02
N GLU A 21 9.89 -10.52 -1.36
CA GLU A 21 11.17 -10.39 -0.69
C GLU A 21 11.73 -8.97 -0.73
N GLU A 22 11.47 -8.22 -1.81
CA GLU A 22 11.98 -6.87 -2.00
C GLU A 22 11.33 -5.84 -1.07
N ILE A 23 10.14 -6.12 -0.55
CA ILE A 23 9.36 -5.18 0.27
C ILE A 23 9.29 -5.57 1.75
N ARG A 24 9.83 -6.72 2.15
CA ARG A 24 9.75 -7.19 3.54
C ARG A 24 10.48 -6.27 4.52
N SER A 25 11.63 -5.72 4.15
CA SER A 25 12.38 -4.80 5.02
C SER A 25 11.57 -3.53 5.29
N LEU A 26 10.89 -2.98 4.30
CA LEU A 26 10.02 -1.81 4.48
C LEU A 26 8.78 -2.14 5.31
N ARG A 27 8.16 -3.30 5.09
CA ARG A 27 7.09 -3.80 5.97
C ARG A 27 7.55 -3.89 7.42
N HIS A 28 8.74 -4.43 7.66
CA HIS A 28 9.30 -4.58 9.01
C HIS A 28 9.48 -3.21 9.67
N LYS A 29 10.15 -2.31 9.00
CA LYS A 29 10.43 -0.97 9.50
C LYS A 29 9.17 -0.19 9.85
N MET A 30 8.14 -0.27 9.02
CA MET A 30 6.98 0.62 9.12
C MET A 30 5.74 -0.02 9.75
N LEU A 31 5.58 -1.35 9.65
CA LEU A 31 4.36 -2.04 10.05
C LEU A 31 4.59 -3.10 11.13
N ARG A 32 5.79 -3.56 11.30
CA ARG A 32 6.15 -4.67 12.21
C ARG A 32 7.37 -4.31 13.07
N GLN A 33 7.55 -3.05 13.37
CA GLN A 33 8.64 -2.59 14.23
C GLN A 33 8.57 -3.25 15.60
N GLY A 34 9.70 -3.80 16.05
CA GLY A 34 9.80 -4.52 17.33
C GLY A 34 9.29 -5.98 17.27
N GLN A 35 8.76 -6.42 16.15
CA GLN A 35 8.35 -7.81 15.93
C GLN A 35 9.42 -8.59 15.17
N ASP A 36 9.36 -9.91 15.23
CA ASP A 36 10.27 -10.78 14.48
C ASP A 36 10.12 -10.54 12.97
N PHE A 37 11.23 -10.60 12.23
CA PHE A 37 11.22 -10.38 10.78
C PHE A 37 10.32 -11.37 10.04
N SER A 38 10.12 -12.57 10.57
CA SER A 38 9.20 -13.55 9.99
C SER A 38 7.76 -13.04 9.85
N THR A 39 7.34 -12.09 10.70
CA THR A 39 6.00 -11.49 10.64
C THR A 39 5.77 -10.65 9.38
N THR A 40 6.81 -10.34 8.64
CA THR A 40 6.73 -9.57 7.37
C THR A 40 6.42 -10.44 6.16
N SER A 41 6.41 -11.77 6.31
CA SER A 41 5.97 -12.70 5.29
C SER A 41 4.48 -12.96 5.48
N TYR A 42 3.68 -12.57 4.51
CA TYR A 42 2.24 -12.80 4.55
C TYR A 42 1.88 -14.09 3.82
N ASP A 43 0.91 -14.82 4.34
CA ASP A 43 0.56 -16.17 3.86
C ASP A 43 0.25 -16.22 2.36
N ARG A 44 -0.30 -15.14 1.80
CA ARG A 44 -0.72 -15.09 0.40
C ARG A 44 0.25 -14.38 -0.53
N ASP A 45 1.45 -14.03 -0.05
CA ASP A 45 2.44 -13.27 -0.83
C ASP A 45 2.84 -13.91 -2.16
N ASN A 46 2.90 -15.23 -2.20
CA ASN A 46 3.39 -15.98 -3.37
C ASN A 46 2.29 -16.67 -4.19
N GLU A 47 1.02 -16.32 -3.94
CA GLU A 47 -0.09 -16.83 -4.74
C GLU A 47 -0.09 -16.24 -6.15
N LYS A 48 -0.62 -16.98 -7.12
CA LYS A 48 -0.57 -16.65 -8.56
C LYS A 48 -1.13 -15.26 -8.89
N ASN A 49 -2.22 -14.86 -8.24
CA ASN A 49 -2.91 -13.59 -8.53
C ASN A 49 -2.54 -12.47 -7.55
N THR A 50 -1.60 -12.72 -6.65
CA THR A 50 -1.04 -11.70 -5.77
C THR A 50 -0.02 -10.88 -6.53
N PHE A 51 -0.08 -9.57 -6.39
CA PHE A 51 0.96 -8.68 -6.91
C PHE A 51 1.38 -7.65 -5.87
N HIS A 52 2.63 -7.23 -5.98
CA HIS A 52 3.24 -6.24 -5.11
C HIS A 52 3.73 -5.07 -5.94
N LEU A 53 3.58 -3.87 -5.41
CA LEU A 53 4.09 -2.64 -6.01
C LEU A 53 5.11 -1.99 -5.08
N GLY A 54 6.15 -1.44 -5.67
CA GLY A 54 7.12 -0.61 -4.99
C GLY A 54 7.37 0.69 -5.75
N VAL A 55 7.52 1.80 -5.01
CA VAL A 55 8.04 3.05 -5.54
C VAL A 55 9.52 3.13 -5.20
N PHE A 56 10.33 3.39 -6.20
CA PHE A 56 11.78 3.52 -6.11
C PHE A 56 12.22 4.96 -6.25
N LEU A 57 13.16 5.36 -5.41
CA LEU A 57 14.02 6.51 -5.62
C LEU A 57 15.42 5.98 -5.80
N GLU A 58 16.01 6.21 -6.99
CA GLU A 58 17.25 5.53 -7.39
C GLU A 58 17.07 4.00 -7.28
N ASN A 59 17.81 3.32 -6.41
CA ASN A 59 17.69 1.87 -6.19
C ASN A 59 16.98 1.51 -4.88
N ASN A 60 16.40 2.50 -4.18
CA ASN A 60 15.78 2.30 -2.87
C ASN A 60 14.25 2.28 -2.98
N ILE A 61 13.62 1.28 -2.40
CA ILE A 61 12.16 1.24 -2.25
C ILE A 61 11.75 2.14 -1.10
N VAL A 62 10.93 3.13 -1.39
CA VAL A 62 10.45 4.11 -0.39
C VAL A 62 8.98 3.94 -0.05
N SER A 63 8.22 3.20 -0.85
CA SER A 63 6.81 2.88 -0.59
C SER A 63 6.46 1.54 -1.20
N CYS A 64 5.55 0.81 -0.59
CA CYS A 64 5.12 -0.51 -1.08
C CYS A 64 3.67 -0.81 -0.73
N SER A 65 3.09 -1.75 -1.44
CA SER A 65 1.80 -2.35 -1.11
C SER A 65 1.61 -3.71 -1.78
N THR A 66 0.67 -4.49 -1.24
CA THR A 66 0.35 -5.83 -1.71
C THR A 66 -1.15 -5.96 -1.98
N PHE A 67 -1.50 -6.68 -3.03
CA PHE A 67 -2.88 -6.85 -3.50
C PHE A 67 -3.11 -8.30 -3.89
N TYR A 68 -4.22 -8.89 -3.44
CA TYR A 68 -4.60 -10.25 -3.83
C TYR A 68 -6.12 -10.43 -3.84
N PRO A 69 -6.64 -11.39 -4.63
CA PRO A 69 -8.08 -11.67 -4.64
C PRO A 69 -8.57 -12.15 -3.28
N GLU A 70 -9.53 -11.47 -2.73
CA GLU A 70 -10.26 -11.92 -1.54
C GLU A 70 -11.64 -11.29 -1.53
N GLN A 71 -12.65 -12.15 -1.49
CA GLN A 71 -14.04 -11.70 -1.38
C GLN A 71 -14.34 -11.21 0.03
N THR A 72 -15.34 -10.37 0.14
CA THR A 72 -15.84 -9.84 1.41
C THR A 72 -17.35 -9.91 1.44
N ASP A 73 -17.93 -10.18 2.60
CA ASP A 73 -19.36 -10.16 2.83
C ASP A 73 -19.91 -8.77 3.19
N LYS A 74 -19.03 -7.79 3.40
CA LYS A 74 -19.42 -6.43 3.81
C LYS A 74 -19.94 -5.58 2.66
N ILE A 75 -19.42 -5.80 1.46
CA ILE A 75 -19.79 -5.05 0.24
C ILE A 75 -20.01 -6.03 -0.89
N PRO A 76 -21.16 -5.96 -1.60
CA PRO A 76 -21.39 -6.81 -2.76
C PRO A 76 -20.37 -6.58 -3.87
N SER A 77 -19.78 -7.66 -4.39
CA SER A 77 -18.79 -7.61 -5.46
C SER A 77 -18.74 -8.91 -6.24
N LYS A 78 -18.21 -8.86 -7.45
CA LYS A 78 -17.99 -10.03 -8.30
C LYS A 78 -16.56 -10.49 -8.28
N ASN A 79 -15.62 -9.56 -8.23
CA ASN A 79 -14.17 -9.80 -8.26
C ASN A 79 -13.46 -8.83 -7.34
N ALA A 80 -13.49 -9.11 -6.03
CA ALA A 80 -12.88 -8.26 -5.02
C ALA A 80 -11.40 -8.60 -4.82
N TYR A 81 -10.61 -7.58 -4.60
CA TYR A 81 -9.22 -7.65 -4.17
C TYR A 81 -9.07 -7.01 -2.79
N ARG A 82 -8.13 -7.53 -2.02
CA ARG A 82 -7.71 -6.95 -0.75
C ARG A 82 -6.36 -6.29 -0.87
N LEU A 83 -6.23 -5.11 -0.27
CA LEU A 83 -4.97 -4.41 -0.08
C LEU A 83 -4.41 -4.73 1.31
N ARG A 84 -3.12 -5.05 1.38
CA ARG A 84 -2.38 -5.22 2.63
C ARG A 84 -0.98 -4.64 2.51
N GLY A 85 -0.38 -4.34 3.65
CA GLY A 85 1.03 -3.99 3.72
C GLY A 85 1.36 -2.67 3.02
N MET A 86 0.43 -1.72 3.02
CA MET A 86 0.70 -0.36 2.54
C MET A 86 1.66 0.33 3.51
N ALA A 87 2.82 0.70 3.02
CA ALA A 87 3.84 1.37 3.84
C ALA A 87 4.65 2.35 3.02
N THR A 88 4.94 3.50 3.62
CA THR A 88 5.88 4.48 3.08
C THR A 88 6.95 4.74 4.14
N ASP A 89 8.22 4.75 3.74
CA ASP A 89 9.34 5.03 4.63
C ASP A 89 9.13 6.40 5.30
N SER A 90 9.34 6.46 6.61
CA SER A 90 9.10 7.66 7.42
C SER A 90 9.87 8.89 6.95
N SER A 91 11.03 8.70 6.30
CA SER A 91 11.82 9.78 5.71
C SER A 91 11.20 10.37 4.43
N TYR A 92 10.19 9.73 3.87
CA TYR A 92 9.59 10.07 2.58
C TYR A 92 8.07 10.28 2.67
N LEU A 93 7.53 10.51 3.86
CA LEU A 93 6.11 10.76 4.06
C LEU A 93 5.66 12.07 3.43
N ARG A 94 4.38 12.15 3.03
CA ARG A 94 3.73 13.35 2.49
C ARG A 94 4.37 13.89 1.22
N LYS A 95 4.97 13.03 0.41
CA LYS A 95 5.59 13.37 -0.89
C LYS A 95 4.84 12.74 -2.08
N GLY A 96 3.69 12.11 -1.83
CA GLY A 96 2.85 11.54 -2.87
C GLY A 96 3.22 10.12 -3.32
N TYR A 97 4.15 9.45 -2.66
CA TYR A 97 4.56 8.09 -3.08
C TYR A 97 3.50 7.03 -2.82
N GLY A 98 2.75 7.14 -1.73
CA GLY A 98 1.60 6.27 -1.49
C GLY A 98 0.51 6.45 -2.53
N ASP A 99 0.18 7.67 -2.89
CA ASP A 99 -0.75 7.98 -3.98
C ASP A 99 -0.25 7.41 -5.32
N GLN A 100 1.03 7.54 -5.60
CA GLN A 100 1.66 6.98 -6.81
C GLN A 100 1.46 5.47 -6.90
N ILE A 101 1.63 4.73 -5.80
CA ILE A 101 1.32 3.29 -5.75
C ILE A 101 -0.15 3.04 -6.05
N MET A 102 -1.05 3.78 -5.41
CA MET A 102 -2.48 3.54 -5.55
C MET A 102 -2.97 3.81 -6.96
N GLN A 103 -2.47 4.85 -7.63
CA GLN A 103 -2.84 5.12 -9.03
C GLN A 103 -2.40 3.99 -9.96
N GLU A 104 -1.21 3.45 -9.79
CA GLU A 104 -0.74 2.29 -10.56
C GLU A 104 -1.58 1.04 -10.24
N ALA A 105 -1.87 0.81 -8.97
CA ALA A 105 -2.70 -0.32 -8.53
C ALA A 105 -4.10 -0.26 -9.16
N PHE A 106 -4.73 0.90 -9.22
CA PHE A 106 -6.06 1.04 -9.82
C PHE A 106 -6.05 0.66 -11.31
N GLN A 107 -5.00 1.02 -12.04
CA GLN A 107 -4.86 0.63 -13.46
C GLN A 107 -4.71 -0.89 -13.61
N ILE A 108 -3.87 -1.51 -12.79
CA ILE A 108 -3.67 -2.97 -12.80
C ILE A 108 -4.96 -3.69 -12.43
N LEU A 109 -5.63 -3.26 -11.37
CA LEU A 109 -6.89 -3.88 -10.91
C LEU A 109 -7.99 -3.75 -11.96
N LYS A 110 -8.09 -2.61 -12.63
CA LYS A 110 -9.03 -2.42 -13.73
C LYS A 110 -8.74 -3.40 -14.87
N SER A 111 -7.48 -3.61 -15.24
CA SER A 111 -7.09 -4.57 -16.27
C SER A 111 -7.41 -6.02 -15.90
N LYS A 112 -7.51 -6.32 -14.61
CA LYS A 112 -7.90 -7.64 -14.06
C LYS A 112 -9.42 -7.78 -13.86
N GLU A 113 -10.19 -6.79 -14.28
CA GLU A 113 -11.64 -6.76 -14.09
C GLU A 113 -12.08 -6.80 -12.61
N CYS A 114 -11.22 -6.30 -11.72
CA CYS A 114 -11.56 -6.09 -10.31
C CYS A 114 -12.64 -5.02 -10.20
N ASP A 115 -13.67 -5.28 -9.40
CA ASP A 115 -14.77 -4.32 -9.18
C ASP A 115 -14.78 -3.70 -7.79
N LEU A 116 -14.00 -4.27 -6.86
CA LEU A 116 -13.92 -3.80 -5.48
C LEU A 116 -12.52 -4.01 -4.90
N LEU A 117 -11.95 -2.95 -4.36
CA LEU A 117 -10.73 -3.02 -3.53
C LEU A 117 -11.09 -2.66 -2.10
N TRP A 118 -10.69 -3.50 -1.14
CA TRP A 118 -10.95 -3.28 0.26
C TRP A 118 -9.71 -3.48 1.13
N CYS A 119 -9.72 -2.92 2.31
CA CYS A 119 -8.64 -3.10 3.29
C CYS A 119 -9.15 -2.91 4.71
N ASN A 120 -8.38 -3.41 5.67
CA ASN A 120 -8.48 -3.02 7.07
C ASN A 120 -7.48 -1.89 7.30
N ALA A 121 -7.97 -0.65 7.34
CA ALA A 121 -7.12 0.53 7.45
C ALA A 121 -6.84 0.85 8.92
N ARG A 122 -5.57 0.98 9.29
CA ARG A 122 -5.20 1.53 10.60
C ARG A 122 -5.81 2.93 10.75
N LEU A 123 -6.27 3.27 11.95
CA LEU A 123 -6.93 4.55 12.17
C LEU A 123 -6.09 5.74 11.67
N ILE A 124 -4.78 5.70 11.90
CA ILE A 124 -3.85 6.75 11.44
C ILE A 124 -3.77 6.87 9.90
N ALA A 125 -4.08 5.80 9.18
CA ALA A 125 -4.02 5.76 7.71
C ALA A 125 -5.36 6.10 7.02
N VAL A 126 -6.44 6.24 7.78
CA VAL A 126 -7.78 6.54 7.23
C VAL A 126 -7.78 7.80 6.35
N PRO A 127 -7.17 8.94 6.76
CA PRO A 127 -7.14 10.11 5.90
C PRO A 127 -6.45 9.88 4.55
N PHE A 128 -5.38 9.08 4.53
CA PHE A 128 -4.71 8.70 3.29
C PHE A 128 -5.65 7.93 2.35
N TYR A 129 -6.32 6.90 2.86
CA TYR A 129 -7.25 6.11 2.05
C TYR A 129 -8.43 6.94 1.56
N GLN A 130 -8.96 7.83 2.39
CA GLN A 130 -10.01 8.76 1.96
C GLN A 130 -9.53 9.65 0.80
N SER A 131 -8.29 10.13 0.86
CA SER A 131 -7.71 11.00 -0.17
C SER A 131 -7.58 10.31 -1.54
N VAL A 132 -7.50 8.98 -1.56
CA VAL A 132 -7.43 8.20 -2.81
C VAL A 132 -8.76 7.51 -3.17
N GLY A 133 -9.84 7.89 -2.50
CA GLY A 133 -11.21 7.52 -2.89
C GLY A 133 -11.85 6.38 -2.12
N PHE A 134 -11.25 5.92 -1.03
CA PHE A 134 -11.86 4.90 -0.17
C PHE A 134 -12.92 5.52 0.76
N GLN A 135 -13.89 4.68 1.14
CA GLN A 135 -14.93 4.98 2.12
C GLN A 135 -14.84 3.97 3.26
N GLU A 136 -15.18 4.44 4.46
CA GLU A 136 -15.35 3.57 5.63
C GLU A 136 -16.68 2.83 5.55
N VAL A 137 -16.72 1.62 6.09
CA VAL A 137 -17.95 0.88 6.35
C VAL A 137 -17.89 0.20 7.71
N GLY A 138 -18.99 0.28 8.46
CA GLY A 138 -19.05 -0.27 9.80
C GLY A 138 -18.34 0.59 10.85
N GLU A 139 -18.13 -0.01 12.00
CA GLU A 139 -17.58 0.66 13.18
C GLU A 139 -16.07 0.41 13.32
N LEU A 140 -15.43 1.23 14.14
CA LEU A 140 -14.05 1.04 14.56
C LEU A 140 -13.90 -0.33 15.25
N PHE A 141 -12.85 -1.06 14.93
CA PHE A 141 -12.53 -2.35 15.55
C PHE A 141 -11.04 -2.46 15.84
N ASP A 142 -10.70 -3.26 16.84
CA ASP A 142 -9.30 -3.51 17.20
C ASP A 142 -8.78 -4.80 16.56
N ILE A 143 -7.57 -4.72 16.02
CA ILE A 143 -6.78 -5.90 15.68
C ILE A 143 -5.78 -6.09 16.81
N PRO A 144 -5.78 -7.26 17.52
CA PRO A 144 -4.87 -7.51 18.62
C PRO A 144 -3.42 -7.24 18.24
N GLU A 145 -2.66 -6.58 19.14
CA GLU A 145 -1.26 -6.20 18.96
C GLU A 145 -0.96 -5.15 17.88
N ILE A 146 -1.97 -4.75 17.09
CA ILE A 146 -1.80 -3.74 16.02
C ILE A 146 -2.55 -2.46 16.36
N GLY A 147 -3.79 -2.55 16.88
CA GLY A 147 -4.58 -1.42 17.32
C GLY A 147 -5.86 -1.18 16.51
N PRO A 148 -6.42 0.04 16.58
CA PRO A 148 -7.72 0.35 15.98
C PRO A 148 -7.67 0.46 14.46
N HIS A 149 -8.71 -0.06 13.81
CA HIS A 149 -8.87 -0.12 12.36
C HIS A 149 -10.28 0.24 11.94
N TYR A 150 -10.40 0.71 10.69
CA TYR A 150 -11.67 0.76 9.95
C TYR A 150 -11.59 -0.15 8.74
N TYR A 151 -12.68 -0.83 8.44
CA TYR A 151 -12.87 -1.46 7.14
C TYR A 151 -13.14 -0.36 6.10
N MET A 152 -12.37 -0.35 5.02
CA MET A 152 -12.48 0.66 3.96
C MET A 152 -12.54 -0.01 2.59
N TYR A 153 -13.20 0.63 1.65
CA TYR A 153 -13.34 0.09 0.30
C TYR A 153 -13.39 1.19 -0.75
N LYS A 154 -13.06 0.81 -1.97
CA LYS A 154 -13.21 1.62 -3.17
C LYS A 154 -13.74 0.76 -4.30
N ARG A 155 -14.77 1.25 -5.01
CA ARG A 155 -15.22 0.65 -6.26
C ARG A 155 -14.20 0.92 -7.36
N ILE A 156 -13.85 -0.12 -8.08
CA ILE A 156 -12.96 -0.04 -9.25
C ILE A 156 -13.83 -0.10 -10.50
N LYS A 157 -13.68 0.91 -11.33
CA LYS A 157 -14.49 1.07 -12.55
C LYS A 157 -13.62 1.03 -13.80
#